data_c4b96357fe4635ebbb8403cd952247a4
#
_entry.id   c4b96357fe4635ebbb8403cd952247a4
#
_cell.length_a   1.000
_cell.length_b   1.000
_cell.length_c   1.000
_cell.angle_alpha   90.00
_cell.angle_beta   90.00
_cell.angle_gamma   90.00
#
_symmetry.space_group_name_H-M   'P 1'
#
loop_
_entity.id
_entity.type
_entity.pdbx_description
1 polymer ?
#
loop_
_entity_poly.entity_id
_entity_poly.type
_entity_poly.pdbx_seq_one_letter_code
_entity_poly.pdbx_strand_id
1 'polypeptide(L)'
;ATSGLVNKFMTVTLDNSLYTIDEQGTINVAKAWKLLHQILLNYFEEIAATDYSGGYLQTPWHYKTFQLSDKQMRTRVTVRDISTPTQVAFQIKVSSEVASAMAARHGEFTNVDRIVKELEPMLQELQTRLGKMHSL
;
A
#
# COMPACT_ATOMS: atom_id res chain seq x y z
N ALA A 1 13.11 7.91 -6.01
CA ALA A 1 12.63 7.25 -7.21
C ALA A 1 11.72 6.09 -6.87
N THR A 2 10.54 6.10 -7.45
CA THR A 2 9.51 5.08 -7.22
C THR A 2 9.42 4.10 -8.39
N SER A 3 10.20 4.34 -9.45
CA SER A 3 10.26 3.48 -10.62
C SER A 3 10.62 2.04 -10.22
N GLY A 4 9.90 1.08 -10.75
CA GLY A 4 10.09 -0.33 -10.43
C GLY A 4 9.30 -0.82 -9.22
N LEU A 5 8.77 0.07 -8.38
CA LEU A 5 7.93 -0.28 -7.24
C LEU A 5 6.44 -0.10 -7.54
N VAL A 6 6.12 0.80 -8.46
CA VAL A 6 4.73 1.17 -8.76
C VAL A 6 4.11 0.16 -9.71
N ASN A 7 2.83 -0.15 -9.48
CA ASN A 7 2.04 -1.09 -10.28
C ASN A 7 2.54 -2.54 -10.24
N LYS A 8 3.32 -2.87 -9.22
CA LYS A 8 3.81 -4.23 -8.99
C LYS A 8 3.53 -4.63 -7.55
N PHE A 9 3.33 -5.91 -7.32
CA PHE A 9 3.25 -6.44 -5.97
C PHE A 9 4.66 -6.51 -5.37
N MET A 10 4.79 -5.99 -4.16
CA MET A 10 6.00 -6.06 -3.35
C MET A 10 5.72 -6.92 -2.14
N THR A 11 6.70 -7.70 -1.70
CA THR A 11 6.59 -8.46 -0.46
C THR A 11 7.26 -7.67 0.67
N VAL A 12 6.55 -7.49 1.77
CA VAL A 12 7.10 -6.91 2.99
C VAL A 12 7.18 -8.01 4.03
N THR A 13 8.40 -8.32 4.47
CA THR A 13 8.65 -9.32 5.50
C THR A 13 8.98 -8.60 6.81
N LEU A 14 8.24 -8.91 7.87
CA LEU A 14 8.36 -8.26 9.15
C LEU A 14 9.26 -9.07 10.09
N ASP A 15 9.85 -8.39 11.06
CA ASP A 15 10.66 -9.03 12.09
C ASP A 15 9.74 -9.76 13.07
N ASN A 16 9.76 -11.08 13.02
CA ASN A 16 8.91 -11.93 13.86
C ASN A 16 9.10 -11.67 15.35
N SER A 17 10.30 -11.27 15.79
CA SER A 17 10.55 -11.01 17.20
C SER A 17 9.67 -9.92 17.78
N LEU A 18 9.17 -9.02 16.93
CA LEU A 18 8.29 -7.92 17.35
C LEU A 18 6.82 -8.34 17.44
N TYR A 19 6.45 -9.49 16.90
CA TYR A 19 5.05 -9.89 16.69
C TYR A 19 4.68 -11.24 17.31
N THR A 20 5.60 -11.92 17.98
CA THR A 20 5.30 -13.14 18.72
C THR A 20 4.57 -12.80 20.00
N ILE A 21 3.44 -13.44 20.27
CA ILE A 21 2.56 -12.99 21.36
C ILE A 21 2.07 -14.05 22.31
N ASP A 22 2.08 -15.32 21.95
CA ASP A 22 1.55 -16.33 22.85
C ASP A 22 2.64 -17.26 23.37
N GLU A 23 2.26 -18.06 24.37
CA GLU A 23 3.19 -18.99 25.03
C GLU A 23 3.70 -20.07 24.08
N GLN A 24 2.95 -20.36 23.02
CA GLN A 24 3.32 -21.33 22.01
C GLN A 24 4.21 -20.73 20.93
N GLY A 25 4.48 -19.43 20.99
CA GLY A 25 5.29 -18.75 19.99
C GLY A 25 4.55 -18.45 18.69
N THR A 26 3.22 -18.46 18.72
CA THR A 26 2.41 -18.14 17.56
C THR A 26 2.50 -16.64 17.25
N ILE A 27 2.72 -16.30 15.99
CA ILE A 27 2.85 -14.93 15.57
C ILE A 27 1.49 -14.26 15.50
N ASN A 28 1.39 -13.05 16.06
CA ASN A 28 0.16 -12.26 16.02
C ASN A 28 0.17 -11.28 14.86
N VAL A 29 -0.46 -11.67 13.78
CA VAL A 29 -0.60 -10.82 12.60
C VAL A 29 -1.44 -9.58 12.90
N ALA A 30 -2.35 -9.64 13.88
CA ALA A 30 -3.23 -8.51 14.20
C ALA A 30 -2.45 -7.25 14.57
N LYS A 31 -1.35 -7.38 15.28
CA LYS A 31 -0.51 -6.24 15.67
C LYS A 31 0.14 -5.59 14.45
N ALA A 32 0.67 -6.40 13.54
CA ALA A 32 1.24 -5.91 12.29
C ALA A 32 0.18 -5.28 11.38
N TRP A 33 -1.00 -5.89 11.33
CA TRP A 33 -2.14 -5.39 10.56
C TRP A 33 -2.58 -4.02 11.07
N LYS A 34 -2.63 -3.85 12.38
CA LYS A 34 -2.96 -2.57 13.00
C LYS A 34 -1.92 -1.50 12.67
N LEU A 35 -0.64 -1.85 12.72
CA LEU A 35 0.43 -0.92 12.35
C LEU A 35 0.31 -0.49 10.90
N LEU A 36 0.02 -1.43 10.00
CA LEU A 36 -0.21 -1.12 8.59
C LEU A 36 -1.33 -0.10 8.42
N HIS A 37 -2.46 -0.29 9.12
CA HIS A 37 -3.56 0.66 9.07
C HIS A 37 -3.14 2.05 9.57
N GLN A 38 -2.38 2.11 10.65
CA GLN A 38 -1.90 3.38 11.20
C GLN A 38 -1.02 4.14 10.21
N ILE A 39 -0.16 3.42 9.51
CA ILE A 39 0.71 4.03 8.50
C ILE A 39 -0.13 4.57 7.34
N LEU A 40 -1.03 3.75 6.81
CA LEU A 40 -1.85 4.15 5.66
C LEU A 40 -2.78 5.31 5.98
N LEU A 41 -3.31 5.38 7.20
CA LEU A 41 -4.18 6.47 7.63
C LEU A 41 -3.44 7.80 7.80
N ASN A 42 -2.11 7.82 7.75
CA ASN A 42 -1.35 9.06 7.67
C ASN A 42 -1.42 9.69 6.29
N TYR A 43 -1.82 8.93 5.28
CA TYR A 43 -1.82 9.36 3.87
C TYR A 43 -3.18 9.32 3.21
N PHE A 44 -4.09 8.50 3.72
CA PHE A 44 -5.44 8.35 3.20
C PHE A 44 -6.42 8.65 4.32
N GLU A 45 -7.52 9.33 3.99
CA GLU A 45 -8.53 9.70 5.00
C GLU A 45 -9.25 8.48 5.58
N GLU A 46 -9.32 7.39 4.81
CA GLU A 46 -10.03 6.18 5.22
C GLU A 46 -9.44 4.96 4.53
N ILE A 47 -9.87 3.78 4.96
CA ILE A 47 -9.60 2.53 4.27
C ILE A 47 -10.89 2.13 3.56
N ALA A 48 -10.86 2.07 2.23
CA ALA A 48 -12.06 1.84 1.42
C ALA A 48 -12.63 0.43 1.58
N ALA A 49 -11.76 -0.57 1.70
CA ALA A 49 -12.15 -1.96 1.90
C ALA A 49 -11.14 -2.64 2.80
N THR A 50 -11.64 -3.42 3.77
CA THR A 50 -10.77 -4.20 4.65
C THR A 50 -11.48 -5.50 5.02
N ASP A 51 -10.73 -6.60 5.00
CA ASP A 51 -11.19 -7.91 5.42
C ASP A 51 -10.05 -8.60 6.17
N TYR A 52 -10.07 -8.50 7.49
CA TYR A 52 -9.04 -9.11 8.32
C TYR A 52 -8.99 -10.63 8.15
N SER A 53 -10.17 -11.27 8.11
CA SER A 53 -10.24 -12.73 7.98
C SER A 53 -9.73 -13.21 6.63
N GLY A 54 -10.03 -12.47 5.56
CA GLY A 54 -9.55 -12.78 4.23
C GLY A 54 -8.15 -12.24 3.95
N GLY A 55 -7.60 -11.44 4.86
CA GLY A 55 -6.26 -10.86 4.70
C GLY A 55 -6.15 -9.86 3.56
N TYR A 56 -7.13 -8.97 3.46
CA TYR A 56 -7.21 -8.02 2.35
C TYR A 56 -7.50 -6.61 2.85
N LEU A 57 -6.86 -5.63 2.22
CA LEU A 57 -7.09 -4.22 2.50
C LEU A 57 -6.86 -3.41 1.22
N GLN A 58 -7.68 -2.40 1.00
CA GLN A 58 -7.49 -1.46 -0.11
C GLN A 58 -7.86 -0.05 0.34
N THR A 59 -7.00 0.92 0.01
CA THR A 59 -7.28 2.34 0.23
C THR A 59 -8.14 2.88 -0.90
N PRO A 60 -8.81 4.02 -0.69
CA PRO A 60 -9.39 4.74 -1.82
C PRO A 60 -8.30 5.30 -2.71
N TRP A 61 -8.69 5.82 -3.86
CA TRP A 61 -7.79 6.56 -4.72
C TRP A 61 -7.48 7.93 -4.11
N HIS A 62 -6.21 8.30 -4.11
CA HIS A 62 -5.76 9.66 -3.80
C HIS A 62 -5.51 10.40 -5.11
N TYR A 63 -6.26 11.45 -5.37
CA TYR A 63 -6.24 12.18 -6.64
C TYR A 63 -5.36 13.42 -6.57
N LYS A 64 -4.71 13.71 -7.67
CA LYS A 64 -3.96 14.96 -7.86
C LYS A 64 -4.28 15.52 -9.24
N THR A 65 -4.78 16.75 -9.29
CA THR A 65 -5.06 17.44 -10.55
C THR A 65 -3.92 18.41 -10.86
N PHE A 66 -3.40 18.33 -12.08
CA PHE A 66 -2.35 19.21 -12.55
C PHE A 66 -2.99 20.31 -13.41
N GLN A 67 -3.10 21.51 -12.86
CA GLN A 67 -3.81 22.60 -13.52
C GLN A 67 -3.16 23.02 -14.86
N LEU A 68 -1.83 23.00 -14.92
CA LEU A 68 -1.10 23.45 -16.10
C LEU A 68 -1.15 22.45 -17.25
N SER A 69 -1.28 21.17 -16.97
CA SER A 69 -1.24 20.11 -18.00
C SER A 69 -2.60 19.47 -18.26
N ASP A 70 -3.64 19.93 -17.57
CA ASP A 70 -5.00 19.38 -17.67
C ASP A 70 -5.02 17.86 -17.49
N LYS A 71 -4.17 17.34 -16.59
CA LYS A 71 -4.09 15.93 -16.28
C LYS A 71 -4.49 15.66 -14.84
N GLN A 72 -4.99 14.47 -14.61
CA GLN A 72 -5.32 13.96 -13.28
C GLN A 72 -4.55 12.68 -13.03
N MET A 73 -3.90 12.59 -11.89
CA MET A 73 -3.20 11.39 -11.45
C MET A 73 -3.87 10.84 -10.20
N ARG A 74 -3.87 9.52 -10.05
CA ARG A 74 -4.40 8.89 -8.85
C ARG A 74 -3.52 7.73 -8.41
N THR A 75 -3.47 7.51 -7.10
CA THR A 75 -2.68 6.44 -6.49
C THR A 75 -3.49 5.78 -5.39
N ARG A 76 -3.42 4.46 -5.29
CA ARG A 76 -4.00 3.70 -4.18
C ARG A 76 -3.08 2.56 -3.79
N VAL A 77 -3.33 1.99 -2.61
CA VAL A 77 -2.57 0.87 -2.07
C VAL A 77 -3.51 -0.31 -1.85
N THR A 78 -3.09 -1.48 -2.30
CA THR A 78 -3.76 -2.75 -2.05
C THR A 78 -2.82 -3.64 -1.27
N VAL A 79 -3.32 -4.29 -0.22
CA VAL A 79 -2.51 -5.15 0.64
C VAL A 79 -3.18 -6.50 0.78
N ARG A 80 -2.36 -7.56 0.74
CA ARG A 80 -2.78 -8.92 1.07
C ARG A 80 -1.88 -9.46 2.16
N ASP A 81 -2.48 -10.15 3.11
CA ASP A 81 -1.75 -10.88 4.14
C ASP A 81 -1.32 -12.22 3.55
N ILE A 82 -0.01 -12.40 3.41
CA ILE A 82 0.58 -13.65 2.92
C ILE A 82 1.40 -14.33 4.03
N SER A 83 1.11 -13.99 5.28
CA SER A 83 1.81 -14.57 6.44
C SER A 83 1.65 -16.08 6.50
N THR A 84 2.71 -16.71 6.97
CA THR A 84 2.73 -18.14 7.29
C THR A 84 2.70 -18.30 8.81
N PRO A 85 2.56 -19.53 9.35
CA PRO A 85 2.64 -19.71 10.81
C PRO A 85 3.96 -19.28 11.42
N THR A 86 5.03 -19.14 10.62
CA THR A 86 6.36 -18.80 11.10
C THR A 86 6.86 -17.43 10.66
N GLN A 87 6.13 -16.74 9.79
CA GLN A 87 6.59 -15.46 9.24
C GLN A 87 5.43 -14.52 8.96
N VAL A 88 5.49 -13.31 9.52
CA VAL A 88 4.56 -12.24 9.15
C VAL A 88 5.04 -11.60 7.85
N ALA A 89 4.17 -11.58 6.86
CA ALA A 89 4.50 -10.98 5.57
C ALA A 89 3.25 -10.43 4.90
N PHE A 90 3.40 -9.30 4.23
CA PHE A 90 2.34 -8.67 3.44
C PHE A 90 2.79 -8.50 2.00
N GLN A 91 1.84 -8.63 1.09
CA GLN A 91 2.02 -8.31 -0.30
C GLN A 91 1.36 -6.96 -0.55
N ILE A 92 2.13 -5.98 -1.00
CA ILE A 92 1.67 -4.61 -1.17
C ILE A 92 1.81 -4.20 -2.63
N LYS A 93 0.76 -3.61 -3.17
CA LYS A 93 0.78 -3.02 -4.51
C LYS A 93 0.37 -1.57 -4.42
N VAL A 94 1.26 -0.68 -4.86
CA VAL A 94 0.96 0.74 -5.03
C VAL A 94 0.61 0.95 -6.49
N SER A 95 -0.66 1.26 -6.76
CA SER A 95 -1.16 1.43 -8.12
C SER A 95 -1.28 2.91 -8.45
N SER A 96 -0.73 3.32 -9.58
CA SER A 96 -0.81 4.70 -10.05
C SER A 96 -1.27 4.77 -11.48
N GLU A 97 -2.14 5.74 -11.76
CA GLU A 97 -2.73 5.96 -13.08
C GLU A 97 -2.83 7.44 -13.37
N VAL A 98 -2.81 7.77 -14.65
CA VAL A 98 -2.96 9.15 -15.11
C VAL A 98 -3.96 9.20 -16.26
N ALA A 99 -4.66 10.33 -16.37
CA ALA A 99 -5.57 10.58 -17.48
C ALA A 99 -5.63 12.07 -17.78
N SER A 100 -5.94 12.42 -19.03
CA SER A 100 -6.36 13.78 -19.36
C SER A 100 -7.70 14.06 -18.70
N ALA A 101 -8.11 15.33 -18.59
CA ALA A 101 -9.40 15.67 -17.98
C ALA A 101 -10.56 14.98 -18.72
N MET A 102 -10.49 14.90 -20.04
CA MET A 102 -11.53 14.23 -20.82
C MET A 102 -11.56 12.73 -20.57
N ALA A 103 -10.40 12.07 -20.62
CA ALA A 103 -10.30 10.64 -20.36
C ALA A 103 -10.74 10.29 -18.95
N ALA A 104 -10.41 11.13 -17.96
CA ALA A 104 -10.81 10.94 -16.57
C ALA A 104 -12.33 10.91 -16.41
N ARG A 105 -13.06 11.74 -17.15
CA ARG A 105 -14.53 11.75 -17.14
C ARG A 105 -15.14 10.43 -17.62
N HIS A 106 -14.41 9.70 -18.45
CA HIS A 106 -14.85 8.41 -18.98
C HIS A 106 -14.22 7.24 -18.22
N GLY A 107 -13.46 7.49 -17.17
CA GLY A 107 -12.77 6.45 -16.41
C GLY A 107 -11.60 5.81 -17.15
N GLU A 108 -11.09 6.46 -18.17
CA GLU A 108 -10.03 5.94 -19.04
C GLU A 108 -8.64 6.36 -18.54
N PHE A 109 -8.22 5.76 -17.43
CA PHE A 109 -6.89 5.99 -16.86
C PHE A 109 -5.89 4.96 -17.41
N THR A 110 -4.63 5.38 -17.52
CA THR A 110 -3.53 4.49 -17.91
C THR A 110 -2.48 4.45 -16.79
N ASN A 111 -1.81 3.31 -16.65
CA ASN A 111 -0.78 3.14 -15.64
C ASN A 111 0.37 4.13 -15.85
N VAL A 112 0.90 4.63 -14.75
CA VAL A 112 2.06 5.52 -14.75
C VAL A 112 3.06 5.06 -13.70
N ASP A 113 4.35 5.23 -13.97
CA ASP A 113 5.45 4.73 -13.14
C ASP A 113 5.88 5.75 -12.08
N ARG A 114 4.92 6.45 -11.51
CA ARG A 114 5.11 7.41 -10.43
C ARG A 114 3.90 7.39 -9.53
N ILE A 115 4.08 7.83 -8.28
CA ILE A 115 2.97 8.03 -7.35
C ILE A 115 2.70 9.53 -7.18
N VAL A 116 1.51 9.86 -6.70
CA VAL A 116 1.19 11.22 -6.31
C VAL A 116 2.23 11.70 -5.30
N LYS A 117 2.76 12.92 -5.51
CA LYS A 117 3.89 13.44 -4.75
C LYS A 117 3.68 13.40 -3.24
N GLU A 118 2.48 13.70 -2.79
CA GLU A 118 2.12 13.72 -1.37
C GLU A 118 2.25 12.34 -0.72
N LEU A 119 2.26 11.27 -1.53
CA LEU A 119 2.36 9.89 -1.05
C LEU A 119 3.79 9.33 -1.12
N GLU A 120 4.74 10.09 -1.66
CA GLU A 120 6.13 9.60 -1.75
C GLU A 120 6.72 9.17 -0.40
N PRO A 121 6.53 9.92 0.70
CA PRO A 121 7.04 9.50 2.00
C PRO A 121 6.45 8.20 2.52
N MET A 122 5.28 7.80 2.01
CA MET A 122 4.60 6.59 2.45
C MET A 122 5.44 5.34 2.21
N LEU A 123 6.09 5.24 1.05
CA LEU A 123 6.91 4.07 0.74
C LEU A 123 8.07 3.93 1.72
N GLN A 124 8.71 5.05 2.07
CA GLN A 124 9.79 5.03 3.05
C GLN A 124 9.28 4.69 4.44
N GLU A 125 8.13 5.22 4.83
CA GLU A 125 7.53 4.92 6.13
C GLU A 125 7.15 3.44 6.25
N LEU A 126 6.61 2.85 5.19
CA LEU A 126 6.32 1.41 5.16
C LEU A 126 7.60 0.60 5.38
N GLN A 127 8.69 0.97 4.71
CA GLN A 127 9.97 0.27 4.83
C GLN A 127 10.59 0.43 6.21
N THR A 128 10.50 1.62 6.80
CA THR A 128 11.18 1.90 8.09
C THR A 128 10.38 1.43 9.28
N ARG A 129 9.06 1.41 9.20
CA ARG A 129 8.20 1.05 10.34
C ARG A 129 7.60 -0.34 10.24
N LEU A 130 7.30 -0.80 9.04
CA LEU A 130 6.62 -2.08 8.85
C LEU A 130 7.61 -3.22 8.63
N GLY A 131 8.51 -3.08 7.67
CA GLY A 131 9.47 -4.12 7.39
C GLY A 131 10.17 -3.94 6.05
N LYS A 132 11.09 -4.85 5.78
CA LYS A 132 11.89 -4.80 4.57
C LYS A 132 11.05 -5.17 3.35
N MET A 133 11.06 -4.31 2.34
CA MET A 133 10.34 -4.52 1.09
C MET A 133 11.27 -5.06 0.01
N HIS A 134 10.78 -6.04 -0.74
CA HIS A 134 11.48 -6.58 -1.91
C HIS A 134 10.48 -7.02 -2.96
N SER A 135 10.89 -6.98 -4.23
CA SER A 135 10.02 -7.39 -5.33
C SER A 135 9.83 -8.92 -5.34
N LEU A 136 8.70 -9.30 -5.87
CA LEU A 136 8.37 -10.73 -6.06
C LEU A 136 9.18 -11.31 -7.20
#